data_1da738303cc69c406f38aeb9a65260c3
#
_entry.id   1da738303cc69c406f38aeb9a65260c3
#
_cell.length_a   1.000
_cell.length_b   1.000
_cell.length_c   1.000
_cell.angle_alpha   90.00
_cell.angle_beta   90.00
_cell.angle_gamma   90.00
#
_symmetry.space_group_name_H-M   'P 1'
#
loop_
_entity.id
_entity.type
_entity.pdbx_description
1 polymer ?
#
loop_
_entity_poly.entity_id
_entity_poly.type
_entity_poly.pdbx_seq_one_letter_code
_entity_poly.pdbx_strand_id
1 'polypeptide(L)'
;MSTKYIFVTGGVVSSLGKGITAASLGQLLKARGLKVTIQKFDPYINVDPGTMSPYQHGEVFVTDDGAETDLDLGHYERFIDINLSKNSNVTTGKIYWSVLTKERRGDYLGATIQVIPHITNEIKERLTRSAKETSADVVITEIGGTVGDIESLPFLEAIRQMKYDVGRENVMYIHLTLLPYLSKAGEIKTKPTQHSVKELRGIGIQPDLIVCRTEKEISQEMKDKIALFCSVSPKNVIQNLDAETLYSVPMTLEKEGLASKVCEFFKMECPAPEFSEWERIVEIEKNLTKTVKIALVGKYVELKDAYLSVAEALKHAGLANEVAIEIDWVQSETVTSENVAELLKGAHGVLVPGGFGFRGVEGKIEAVKYARENKIPFFGICLGMQMAVIEFARNILGYKEAHSAELNGLTPVPVIDLMPEQQDVEDMGGTMRLGLYPCKIKPDTLAFKAYNEELIYERHRHRYEFNNTYREEMLERGLILSGLSPDERLVEIVELPDHPWFLAVQFHPEFKSRPTRSHPLFRDFIKAAKA
;
A
#
# COMPACT_ATOMS: atom_id res chain seq x y z
N MET A 1 -6.11 -16.62 25.46
CA MET A 1 -4.63 -16.77 25.44
C MET A 1 -4.00 -15.38 25.56
N SER A 2 -2.75 -15.28 26.06
CA SER A 2 -2.02 -14.01 25.99
C SER A 2 -1.60 -13.72 24.57
N THR A 3 -1.70 -12.46 24.11
CA THR A 3 -1.23 -12.06 22.78
C THR A 3 0.25 -12.38 22.58
N LYS A 4 0.61 -12.89 21.41
CA LYS A 4 1.98 -13.18 20.99
C LYS A 4 2.53 -12.06 20.13
N TYR A 5 3.77 -11.67 20.35
CA TYR A 5 4.45 -10.59 19.66
C TYR A 5 5.61 -11.15 18.82
N ILE A 6 5.58 -10.91 17.52
CA ILE A 6 6.63 -11.30 16.59
C ILE A 6 7.28 -10.04 16.06
N PHE A 7 8.58 -9.87 16.28
CA PHE A 7 9.36 -8.76 15.78
C PHE A 7 10.19 -9.20 14.59
N VAL A 8 9.94 -8.59 13.43
CA VAL A 8 10.68 -8.85 12.20
C VAL A 8 11.71 -7.73 12.00
N THR A 9 12.98 -8.08 12.09
CA THR A 9 14.10 -7.18 11.86
C THR A 9 14.84 -7.58 10.58
N GLY A 10 15.60 -6.67 9.99
CA GLY A 10 16.39 -6.98 8.79
C GLY A 10 17.78 -6.44 8.87
N GLY A 11 18.68 -7.07 8.15
CA GLY A 11 20.06 -6.66 8.07
C GLY A 11 20.66 -6.90 6.68
N VAL A 12 21.91 -6.48 6.51
CA VAL A 12 22.71 -6.55 5.29
C VAL A 12 22.38 -5.43 4.29
N VAL A 13 21.14 -5.34 3.80
CA VAL A 13 20.71 -4.32 2.82
C VAL A 13 19.26 -3.90 3.06
N SER A 14 18.90 -2.71 2.56
CA SER A 14 17.49 -2.27 2.42
C SER A 14 16.78 -3.07 1.31
N SER A 15 15.46 -2.93 1.21
CA SER A 15 14.63 -3.62 0.19
C SER A 15 14.79 -5.15 0.18
N LEU A 16 15.11 -5.72 1.34
CA LEU A 16 15.34 -7.16 1.51
C LEU A 16 14.05 -8.00 1.42
N GLY A 17 12.88 -7.34 1.45
CA GLY A 17 11.58 -7.99 1.44
C GLY A 17 11.05 -8.33 2.84
N LYS A 18 11.42 -7.53 3.86
CA LYS A 18 10.87 -7.67 5.22
C LYS A 18 9.35 -7.61 5.22
N GLY A 19 8.77 -6.59 4.55
CA GLY A 19 7.32 -6.38 4.46
C GLY A 19 6.60 -7.59 3.89
N ILE A 20 7.09 -8.12 2.77
CA ILE A 20 6.51 -9.31 2.12
C ILE A 20 6.65 -10.55 2.99
N THR A 21 7.78 -10.73 3.66
CA THR A 21 7.98 -11.86 4.58
C THR A 21 7.05 -11.78 5.78
N ALA A 22 6.90 -10.58 6.37
CA ALA A 22 6.01 -10.33 7.50
C ALA A 22 4.53 -10.51 7.10
N ALA A 23 4.12 -9.97 5.94
CA ALA A 23 2.79 -10.13 5.38
C ALA A 23 2.47 -11.60 5.05
N SER A 24 3.43 -12.32 4.46
CA SER A 24 3.31 -13.75 4.19
C SER A 24 3.13 -14.56 5.47
N LEU A 25 3.92 -14.27 6.50
CA LEU A 25 3.74 -14.92 7.80
C LEU A 25 2.36 -14.61 8.40
N GLY A 26 1.91 -13.36 8.29
CA GLY A 26 0.57 -12.95 8.73
C GLY A 26 -0.54 -13.74 8.02
N GLN A 27 -0.43 -13.90 6.70
CA GLN A 27 -1.35 -14.70 5.90
C GLN A 27 -1.33 -16.18 6.32
N LEU A 28 -0.14 -16.76 6.52
CA LEU A 28 0.02 -18.16 6.95
C LEU A 28 -0.61 -18.43 8.32
N LEU A 29 -0.44 -17.50 9.27
CA LEU A 29 -1.04 -17.63 10.61
C LEU A 29 -2.55 -17.41 10.57
N LYS A 30 -3.05 -16.48 9.76
CA LYS A 30 -4.49 -16.28 9.54
C LYS A 30 -5.13 -17.52 8.89
N ALA A 31 -4.48 -18.12 7.88
CA ALA A 31 -4.93 -19.34 7.24
C ALA A 31 -5.01 -20.55 8.19
N ARG A 32 -4.33 -20.47 9.35
CA ARG A 32 -4.41 -21.43 10.45
C ARG A 32 -5.46 -21.08 11.51
N GLY A 33 -6.31 -20.07 11.24
CA GLY A 33 -7.42 -19.66 12.12
C GLY A 33 -7.04 -18.68 13.22
N LEU A 34 -5.84 -18.11 13.24
CA LEU A 34 -5.41 -17.12 14.23
C LEU A 34 -5.86 -15.71 13.83
N LYS A 35 -6.22 -14.90 14.81
CA LYS A 35 -6.43 -13.46 14.63
C LYS A 35 -5.08 -12.74 14.59
N VAL A 36 -4.71 -12.23 13.45
CA VAL A 36 -3.43 -11.57 13.23
C VAL A 36 -3.63 -10.09 12.98
N THR A 37 -2.78 -9.25 13.56
CA THR A 37 -2.57 -7.87 13.14
C THR A 37 -1.10 -7.61 12.88
N ILE A 38 -0.81 -6.58 12.09
CA ILE A 38 0.56 -6.26 11.70
C ILE A 38 0.80 -4.76 11.83
N GLN A 39 2.03 -4.39 12.21
CA GLN A 39 2.48 -3.01 12.35
C GLN A 39 3.79 -2.79 11.62
N LYS A 40 3.97 -1.58 11.11
CA LYS A 40 5.22 -1.05 10.55
C LYS A 40 5.76 0.02 11.48
N PHE A 41 7.03 -0.11 11.88
CA PHE A 41 7.76 0.89 12.63
C PHE A 41 8.86 1.48 11.77
N ASP A 42 8.70 2.75 11.39
CA ASP A 42 9.59 3.46 10.47
C ASP A 42 10.54 4.38 11.21
N PRO A 43 11.86 4.25 11.01
CA PRO A 43 12.85 5.02 11.77
C PRO A 43 13.02 6.47 11.33
N TYR A 44 12.36 6.92 10.24
CA TYR A 44 12.46 8.31 9.82
C TYR A 44 11.74 9.28 10.76
N ILE A 45 12.20 10.55 10.77
CA ILE A 45 11.72 11.60 11.69
C ILE A 45 10.44 12.29 11.21
N ASN A 46 9.99 12.05 9.98
CA ASN A 46 8.70 12.56 9.51
C ASN A 46 7.57 12.04 10.41
N VAL A 47 6.58 12.88 10.69
CA VAL A 47 5.40 12.47 11.49
C VAL A 47 4.61 11.39 10.74
N ASP A 48 4.44 11.58 9.43
CA ASP A 48 3.85 10.62 8.49
C ASP A 48 4.44 10.85 7.08
N PRO A 49 4.17 9.97 6.11
CA PRO A 49 4.67 10.11 4.75
C PRO A 49 3.84 11.08 3.89
N GLY A 50 2.77 11.69 4.39
CA GLY A 50 1.83 12.51 3.61
C GLY A 50 2.47 13.66 2.84
N THR A 51 3.55 14.25 3.38
CA THR A 51 4.31 15.34 2.76
C THR A 51 5.58 14.89 2.03
N MET A 52 5.88 13.60 2.04
CA MET A 52 7.08 13.06 1.41
C MET A 52 6.94 12.97 -0.11
N SER A 53 8.04 13.16 -0.82
CA SER A 53 8.05 13.01 -2.27
C SER A 53 7.84 11.56 -2.68
N PRO A 54 6.88 11.26 -3.59
CA PRO A 54 6.71 9.90 -4.11
C PRO A 54 7.96 9.32 -4.77
N TYR A 55 8.83 10.17 -5.31
CA TYR A 55 10.13 9.74 -5.88
C TYR A 55 11.12 9.22 -4.83
N GLN A 56 10.97 9.59 -3.57
CA GLN A 56 11.87 9.13 -2.50
C GLN A 56 11.26 8.00 -1.66
N HIS A 57 9.94 7.98 -1.53
CA HIS A 57 9.26 7.13 -0.56
C HIS A 57 8.26 6.14 -1.18
N GLY A 58 7.95 6.27 -2.47
CA GLY A 58 6.89 5.52 -3.11
C GLY A 58 5.51 6.13 -2.83
N GLU A 59 4.46 5.32 -2.99
CA GLU A 59 3.09 5.78 -2.73
C GLU A 59 2.83 6.03 -1.24
N VAL A 60 1.91 6.93 -0.96
CA VAL A 60 1.31 7.11 0.36
C VAL A 60 0.03 6.28 0.41
N PHE A 61 0.04 5.23 1.23
CA PHE A 61 -1.12 4.36 1.42
C PHE A 61 -2.05 4.97 2.49
N VAL A 62 -3.36 4.93 2.27
CA VAL A 62 -4.35 5.49 3.20
C VAL A 62 -5.21 4.41 3.80
N THR A 63 -5.33 4.41 5.12
CA THR A 63 -6.18 3.48 5.88
C THR A 63 -7.63 3.96 5.97
N ASP A 64 -8.55 3.09 6.45
CA ASP A 64 -9.97 3.44 6.60
C ASP A 64 -10.17 4.63 7.56
N ASP A 65 -9.37 4.75 8.61
CA ASP A 65 -9.43 5.83 9.59
C ASP A 65 -8.63 7.09 9.19
N GLY A 66 -8.20 7.19 7.92
CA GLY A 66 -7.58 8.36 7.33
C GLY A 66 -6.11 8.55 7.68
N ALA A 67 -5.40 7.52 8.12
CA ALA A 67 -3.97 7.65 8.30
C ALA A 67 -3.23 7.55 6.96
N GLU A 68 -2.34 8.51 6.72
CA GLU A 68 -1.34 8.44 5.66
C GLU A 68 -0.16 7.59 6.16
N THR A 69 0.19 6.57 5.41
CA THR A 69 1.10 5.51 5.87
C THR A 69 2.08 5.09 4.79
N ASP A 70 3.10 4.33 5.20
CA ASP A 70 4.05 3.68 4.31
C ASP A 70 3.36 2.67 3.36
N LEU A 71 3.92 2.50 2.17
CA LEU A 71 3.41 1.58 1.13
C LEU A 71 3.36 0.11 1.58
N ASP A 72 4.18 -0.29 2.55
CA ASP A 72 4.18 -1.66 3.07
C ASP A 72 2.82 -2.04 3.70
N LEU A 73 2.06 -1.05 4.23
CA LEU A 73 0.72 -1.32 4.74
C LEU A 73 -0.22 -1.84 3.65
N GLY A 74 -0.05 -1.38 2.42
CA GLY A 74 -0.75 -1.93 1.25
C GLY A 74 -0.43 -3.41 1.04
N HIS A 75 0.84 -3.81 1.15
CA HIS A 75 1.21 -5.23 1.09
C HIS A 75 0.58 -6.03 2.23
N TYR A 76 0.58 -5.50 3.45
CA TYR A 76 -0.02 -6.18 4.59
C TYR A 76 -1.51 -6.42 4.40
N GLU A 77 -2.25 -5.38 4.00
CA GLU A 77 -3.69 -5.50 3.74
C GLU A 77 -3.99 -6.47 2.59
N ARG A 78 -3.20 -6.45 1.52
CA ARG A 78 -3.37 -7.35 0.36
C ARG A 78 -3.11 -8.81 0.71
N PHE A 79 -2.06 -9.10 1.50
CA PHE A 79 -1.68 -10.46 1.83
C PHE A 79 -2.54 -11.06 2.93
N ILE A 80 -2.79 -10.31 4.00
CA ILE A 80 -3.51 -10.81 5.18
C ILE A 80 -5.02 -10.67 4.99
N ASP A 81 -5.47 -9.85 4.03
CA ASP A 81 -6.87 -9.48 3.81
C ASP A 81 -7.53 -8.99 5.11
N ILE A 82 -6.97 -7.95 5.67
CA ILE A 82 -7.47 -7.18 6.81
C ILE A 82 -7.42 -5.70 6.47
N ASN A 83 -8.20 -4.89 7.18
CA ASN A 83 -8.06 -3.44 7.13
C ASN A 83 -7.24 -2.97 8.33
N LEU A 84 -6.22 -2.18 8.06
CA LEU A 84 -5.33 -1.62 9.07
C LEU A 84 -5.79 -0.24 9.52
N SER A 85 -5.24 0.25 10.63
CA SER A 85 -5.58 1.54 11.23
C SER A 85 -4.33 2.42 11.42
N LYS A 86 -4.54 3.66 11.86
CA LYS A 86 -3.47 4.60 12.26
C LYS A 86 -2.46 4.04 13.28
N ASN A 87 -2.86 3.00 14.02
CA ASN A 87 -1.98 2.33 14.98
C ASN A 87 -1.07 1.28 14.32
N SER A 88 -1.28 1.02 13.03
CA SER A 88 -0.47 0.06 12.28
C SER A 88 0.79 0.67 11.64
N ASN A 89 0.91 2.01 11.58
CA ASN A 89 2.13 2.69 11.14
C ASN A 89 2.62 3.69 12.19
N VAL A 90 3.80 3.44 12.72
CA VAL A 90 4.44 4.23 13.78
C VAL A 90 5.79 4.72 13.29
N THR A 91 5.97 6.05 13.23
CA THR A 91 7.22 6.69 12.84
C THR A 91 7.98 7.22 14.07
N THR A 92 9.28 7.38 13.94
CA THR A 92 10.08 8.07 14.97
C THR A 92 9.48 9.46 15.26
N GLY A 93 9.07 10.19 14.22
CA GLY A 93 8.45 11.51 14.40
C GLY A 93 7.20 11.48 15.27
N LYS A 94 6.26 10.54 15.03
CA LYS A 94 5.07 10.36 15.88
C LYS A 94 5.43 10.06 17.35
N ILE A 95 6.43 9.25 17.59
CA ILE A 95 6.87 8.89 18.95
C ILE A 95 7.44 10.12 19.67
N TYR A 96 8.41 10.80 19.04
CA TYR A 96 9.04 11.98 19.65
C TYR A 96 8.04 13.12 19.84
N TRP A 97 7.19 13.38 18.85
CA TRP A 97 6.13 14.38 18.98
C TRP A 97 5.20 14.09 20.15
N SER A 98 4.78 12.84 20.35
CA SER A 98 3.95 12.43 21.48
C SER A 98 4.65 12.72 22.82
N VAL A 99 5.91 12.29 22.95
CA VAL A 99 6.68 12.47 24.20
C VAL A 99 6.94 13.95 24.48
N LEU A 100 7.34 14.74 23.48
CA LEU A 100 7.57 16.18 23.64
C LEU A 100 6.28 16.95 23.98
N THR A 101 5.15 16.56 23.39
CA THR A 101 3.85 17.14 23.72
C THR A 101 3.44 16.82 25.16
N LYS A 102 3.64 15.58 25.63
CA LYS A 102 3.42 15.19 27.03
C LYS A 102 4.32 15.99 27.98
N GLU A 103 5.59 16.19 27.62
CA GLU A 103 6.54 17.00 28.40
C GLU A 103 6.05 18.45 28.54
N ARG A 104 5.68 19.10 27.43
CA ARG A 104 5.17 20.47 27.44
C ARG A 104 3.89 20.64 28.26
N ARG A 105 3.04 19.62 28.35
CA ARG A 105 1.84 19.63 29.20
C ARG A 105 2.12 19.35 30.68
N GLY A 106 3.35 18.96 31.02
CA GLY A 106 3.74 18.63 32.41
C GLY A 106 3.38 17.21 32.85
N ASP A 107 3.02 16.31 31.93
CA ASP A 107 2.59 14.95 32.24
C ASP A 107 3.68 14.13 32.96
N TYR A 108 4.94 14.55 32.89
CA TYR A 108 6.09 13.90 33.53
C TYR A 108 6.51 14.53 34.87
N LEU A 109 5.73 15.48 35.38
CA LEU A 109 5.90 16.04 36.74
C LEU A 109 7.33 16.58 37.02
N GLY A 110 8.00 17.15 36.03
CA GLY A 110 9.34 17.71 36.15
C GLY A 110 10.51 16.71 36.04
N ALA A 111 10.22 15.48 35.66
CA ALA A 111 11.27 14.48 35.42
C ALA A 111 12.15 14.87 34.20
N THR A 112 13.41 14.47 34.22
CA THR A 112 14.29 14.56 33.04
C THR A 112 13.88 13.52 32.02
N ILE A 113 13.49 13.95 30.82
CA ILE A 113 13.03 13.08 29.74
C ILE A 113 14.21 12.56 28.94
N GLN A 114 14.29 11.24 28.76
CA GLN A 114 15.39 10.53 28.10
C GLN A 114 14.84 9.49 27.11
N VAL A 115 15.71 9.00 26.21
CA VAL A 115 15.32 7.94 25.28
C VAL A 115 14.84 6.70 26.05
N ILE A 116 15.60 6.29 27.04
CA ILE A 116 15.20 5.26 28.01
C ILE A 116 14.92 5.96 29.35
N PRO A 117 13.71 5.83 29.93
CA PRO A 117 12.62 4.94 29.51
C PRO A 117 11.52 5.62 28.68
N HIS A 118 11.52 6.95 28.45
CA HIS A 118 10.35 7.68 27.98
C HIS A 118 10.00 7.35 26.52
N ILE A 119 10.98 7.44 25.60
CA ILE A 119 10.77 7.07 24.18
C ILE A 119 10.49 5.58 24.06
N THR A 120 11.26 4.72 24.74
CA THR A 120 11.03 3.26 24.66
C THR A 120 9.68 2.85 25.24
N ASN A 121 9.19 3.51 26.29
CA ASN A 121 7.86 3.25 26.84
C ASN A 121 6.74 3.68 25.89
N GLU A 122 6.88 4.84 25.23
CA GLU A 122 5.91 5.29 24.20
C GLU A 122 5.85 4.28 23.04
N ILE A 123 7.00 3.77 22.59
CA ILE A 123 7.07 2.72 21.56
C ILE A 123 6.35 1.45 22.02
N LYS A 124 6.62 0.97 23.23
CA LYS A 124 5.99 -0.23 23.79
C LYS A 124 4.48 -0.05 24.00
N GLU A 125 4.04 1.16 24.34
CA GLU A 125 2.62 1.49 24.41
C GLU A 125 1.94 1.33 23.04
N ARG A 126 2.57 1.79 21.95
CA ARG A 126 2.03 1.61 20.59
C ARG A 126 1.93 0.14 20.19
N LEU A 127 2.92 -0.69 20.55
CA LEU A 127 2.89 -2.13 20.33
C LEU A 127 1.69 -2.79 21.02
N THR A 128 1.48 -2.49 22.29
CA THR A 128 0.41 -3.12 23.09
C THR A 128 -0.97 -2.55 22.77
N ARG A 129 -1.06 -1.30 22.31
CA ARG A 129 -2.33 -0.66 21.90
C ARG A 129 -2.96 -1.38 20.73
N SER A 130 -2.19 -1.65 19.67
CA SER A 130 -2.70 -2.39 18.51
C SER A 130 -3.23 -3.78 18.88
N ALA A 131 -2.53 -4.48 19.75
CA ALA A 131 -2.99 -5.78 20.27
C ALA A 131 -4.36 -5.70 20.95
N LYS A 132 -4.56 -4.67 21.79
CA LYS A 132 -5.81 -4.48 22.56
C LYS A 132 -6.98 -4.10 21.63
N GLU A 133 -6.75 -3.19 20.69
CA GLU A 133 -7.79 -2.70 19.77
C GLU A 133 -8.29 -3.80 18.84
N THR A 134 -7.40 -4.65 18.36
CA THR A 134 -7.76 -5.72 17.41
C THR A 134 -8.14 -7.02 18.09
N SER A 135 -7.89 -7.16 19.40
CA SER A 135 -8.01 -8.44 20.14
C SER A 135 -7.26 -9.57 19.42
N ALA A 136 -6.08 -9.26 18.87
CA ALA A 136 -5.28 -10.19 18.08
C ALA A 136 -4.63 -11.27 18.97
N ASP A 137 -4.60 -12.50 18.46
CA ASP A 137 -3.81 -13.59 19.03
C ASP A 137 -2.32 -13.35 18.79
N VAL A 138 -1.97 -12.81 17.60
CA VAL A 138 -0.61 -12.52 17.18
C VAL A 138 -0.49 -11.11 16.62
N VAL A 139 0.49 -10.36 17.12
CA VAL A 139 0.92 -9.07 16.57
C VAL A 139 2.27 -9.25 15.90
N ILE A 140 2.34 -9.00 14.62
CA ILE A 140 3.60 -8.96 13.87
C ILE A 140 4.03 -7.49 13.77
N THR A 141 5.26 -7.16 14.14
CA THR A 141 5.81 -5.82 13.99
C THR A 141 7.07 -5.86 13.15
N GLU A 142 7.00 -5.24 11.99
CA GLU A 142 8.17 -5.01 11.16
C GLU A 142 8.92 -3.77 11.62
N ILE A 143 10.22 -3.93 11.88
CA ILE A 143 11.10 -2.81 12.19
C ILE A 143 11.77 -2.34 10.89
N GLY A 144 11.48 -1.11 10.50
CA GLY A 144 12.07 -0.45 9.35
C GLY A 144 13.57 -0.21 9.52
N GLY A 145 14.25 0.07 8.41
CA GLY A 145 15.70 0.25 8.37
C GLY A 145 16.47 -1.07 8.44
N THR A 146 17.76 -0.95 8.63
CA THR A 146 18.72 -2.07 8.69
C THR A 146 19.34 -2.13 10.09
N VAL A 147 19.49 -3.31 10.65
CA VAL A 147 20.17 -3.46 11.94
C VAL A 147 21.60 -2.94 11.83
N GLY A 148 21.93 -1.98 12.69
CA GLY A 148 23.16 -1.18 12.65
C GLY A 148 22.92 0.30 12.33
N ASP A 149 21.75 0.65 11.77
CA ASP A 149 21.37 2.04 11.54
C ASP A 149 21.05 2.75 12.87
N ILE A 150 21.57 3.96 13.04
CA ILE A 150 21.39 4.76 14.26
C ILE A 150 19.90 5.05 14.51
N GLU A 151 19.15 5.32 13.45
CA GLU A 151 17.75 5.70 13.50
C GLU A 151 16.86 4.59 14.08
N SER A 152 17.25 3.32 13.89
CA SER A 152 16.47 2.16 14.36
C SER A 152 16.71 1.80 15.83
N LEU A 153 17.75 2.35 16.46
CA LEU A 153 18.15 1.96 17.83
C LEU A 153 17.05 2.10 18.88
N PRO A 154 16.23 3.18 18.93
CA PRO A 154 15.17 3.28 19.92
C PRO A 154 14.10 2.18 19.78
N PHE A 155 13.77 1.80 18.54
CA PHE A 155 12.83 0.71 18.26
C PHE A 155 13.42 -0.64 18.67
N LEU A 156 14.68 -0.92 18.31
CA LEU A 156 15.37 -2.15 18.68
C LEU A 156 15.49 -2.27 20.20
N GLU A 157 15.79 -1.19 20.92
CA GLU A 157 15.82 -1.18 22.37
C GLU A 157 14.44 -1.45 22.97
N ALA A 158 13.38 -0.82 22.44
CA ALA A 158 12.03 -1.05 22.92
C ALA A 158 11.59 -2.51 22.74
N ILE A 159 11.80 -3.12 21.57
CA ILE A 159 11.44 -4.52 21.34
C ILE A 159 12.28 -5.48 22.20
N ARG A 160 13.54 -5.12 22.47
CA ARG A 160 14.39 -5.87 23.42
C ARG A 160 13.80 -5.90 24.82
N GLN A 161 13.21 -4.78 25.26
CA GLN A 161 12.57 -4.66 26.57
C GLN A 161 11.24 -5.44 26.64
N MET A 162 10.50 -5.58 25.53
CA MET A 162 9.18 -6.22 25.50
C MET A 162 9.15 -7.61 26.16
N LYS A 163 10.23 -8.39 26.02
CA LYS A 163 10.31 -9.73 26.65
C LYS A 163 10.21 -9.70 28.19
N TYR A 164 10.55 -8.56 28.81
CA TYR A 164 10.42 -8.39 30.25
C TYR A 164 9.01 -7.91 30.65
N ASP A 165 8.36 -7.14 29.76
CA ASP A 165 7.05 -6.57 30.04
C ASP A 165 5.93 -7.60 29.85
N VAL A 166 6.02 -8.46 28.82
CA VAL A 166 4.96 -9.41 28.45
C VAL A 166 5.33 -10.88 28.68
N GLY A 167 6.56 -11.17 29.12
CA GLY A 167 7.11 -12.51 29.27
C GLY A 167 7.83 -13.01 28.01
N ARG A 168 8.96 -13.69 28.21
CA ARG A 168 9.81 -14.19 27.11
C ARG A 168 9.06 -15.18 26.20
N GLU A 169 8.17 -15.96 26.75
CA GLU A 169 7.34 -16.95 26.06
C GLU A 169 6.29 -16.32 25.14
N ASN A 170 6.10 -15.01 25.22
CA ASN A 170 5.15 -14.25 24.38
C ASN A 170 5.85 -13.40 23.32
N VAL A 171 7.19 -13.47 23.19
CA VAL A 171 7.97 -12.65 22.26
C VAL A 171 8.86 -13.53 21.39
N MET A 172 8.82 -13.32 20.08
CA MET A 172 9.68 -13.98 19.10
C MET A 172 10.39 -12.96 18.23
N TYR A 173 11.68 -13.19 17.97
CA TYR A 173 12.50 -12.37 17.09
C TYR A 173 12.82 -13.14 15.82
N ILE A 174 12.37 -12.63 14.68
CA ILE A 174 12.70 -13.14 13.34
C ILE A 174 13.65 -12.14 12.69
N HIS A 175 14.78 -12.62 12.23
CA HIS A 175 15.76 -11.78 11.56
C HIS A 175 15.91 -12.18 10.09
N LEU A 176 15.57 -11.25 9.19
CA LEU A 176 15.70 -11.44 7.74
C LEU A 176 17.08 -10.97 7.27
N THR A 177 17.76 -11.80 6.49
CA THR A 177 19.10 -11.51 5.95
C THR A 177 19.20 -11.87 4.48
N LEU A 178 20.27 -11.41 3.83
CA LEU A 178 20.61 -11.76 2.46
C LEU A 178 21.79 -12.74 2.43
N LEU A 179 21.66 -13.78 1.64
CA LEU A 179 22.74 -14.66 1.23
C LEU A 179 23.09 -14.36 -0.24
N PRO A 180 24.05 -13.45 -0.50
CA PRO A 180 24.39 -13.10 -1.87
C PRO A 180 25.09 -14.25 -2.59
N TYR A 181 24.65 -14.52 -3.83
CA TYR A 181 25.34 -15.42 -4.74
C TYR A 181 26.37 -14.63 -5.56
N LEU A 182 27.63 -15.00 -5.44
CA LEU A 182 28.71 -14.41 -6.22
C LEU A 182 28.92 -15.21 -7.51
N SER A 183 28.31 -14.76 -8.60
CA SER A 183 28.30 -15.48 -9.89
C SER A 183 29.69 -15.83 -10.42
N LYS A 184 30.68 -14.92 -10.25
CA LYS A 184 32.08 -15.17 -10.65
C LYS A 184 32.79 -16.24 -9.81
N ALA A 185 32.41 -16.39 -8.55
CA ALA A 185 32.96 -17.40 -7.65
C ALA A 185 32.13 -18.68 -7.61
N GLY A 186 30.91 -18.67 -8.16
CA GLY A 186 30.00 -19.80 -8.16
C GLY A 186 29.49 -20.21 -6.78
N GLU A 187 29.49 -19.29 -5.79
CA GLU A 187 29.17 -19.65 -4.41
C GLU A 187 28.30 -18.63 -3.68
N ILE A 188 27.50 -19.12 -2.73
CA ILE A 188 26.71 -18.32 -1.80
C ILE A 188 27.60 -17.92 -0.61
N LYS A 189 27.50 -16.66 -0.18
CA LYS A 189 28.26 -16.13 0.96
C LYS A 189 27.37 -15.99 2.20
N THR A 190 27.80 -16.63 3.31
CA THR A 190 27.12 -16.57 4.61
C THR A 190 27.64 -15.47 5.54
N LYS A 191 28.78 -14.84 5.23
CA LYS A 191 29.39 -13.79 6.05
C LYS A 191 28.48 -12.58 6.31
N PRO A 192 27.75 -12.02 5.34
CA PRO A 192 26.85 -10.89 5.59
C PRO A 192 25.80 -11.21 6.65
N THR A 193 25.18 -12.39 6.57
CA THR A 193 24.23 -12.89 7.59
C THR A 193 24.86 -12.98 8.97
N GLN A 194 26.07 -13.57 9.07
CA GLN A 194 26.77 -13.68 10.35
C GLN A 194 27.07 -12.32 10.97
N HIS A 195 27.48 -11.33 10.17
CA HIS A 195 27.73 -9.97 10.64
C HIS A 195 26.46 -9.28 11.10
N SER A 196 25.38 -9.37 10.32
CA SER A 196 24.10 -8.78 10.66
C SER A 196 23.53 -9.34 11.98
N VAL A 197 23.57 -10.66 12.17
CA VAL A 197 23.16 -11.29 13.44
C VAL A 197 24.08 -10.87 14.60
N LYS A 198 25.39 -10.71 14.35
CA LYS A 198 26.32 -10.21 15.37
C LYS A 198 25.94 -8.80 15.84
N GLU A 199 25.60 -7.89 14.93
CA GLU A 199 25.12 -6.54 15.26
C GLU A 199 23.84 -6.59 16.10
N LEU A 200 22.84 -7.38 15.69
CA LEU A 200 21.60 -7.56 16.44
C LEU A 200 21.86 -8.10 17.86
N ARG A 201 22.76 -9.06 17.99
CA ARG A 201 23.18 -9.60 19.30
C ARG A 201 23.92 -8.57 20.14
N GLY A 202 24.68 -7.67 19.51
CA GLY A 202 25.35 -6.54 20.19
C GLY A 202 24.36 -5.61 20.89
N ILE A 203 23.16 -5.47 20.35
CA ILE A 203 22.04 -4.72 20.95
C ILE A 203 21.32 -5.54 22.06
N GLY A 204 21.62 -6.82 22.21
CA GLY A 204 21.02 -7.71 23.21
C GLY A 204 19.79 -8.48 22.71
N ILE A 205 19.61 -8.60 21.40
CA ILE A 205 18.54 -9.38 20.78
C ILE A 205 19.16 -10.63 20.13
N GLN A 206 18.80 -11.80 20.63
CA GLN A 206 19.10 -13.08 19.98
C GLN A 206 17.92 -13.45 19.10
N PRO A 207 18.10 -13.62 17.77
CA PRO A 207 17.01 -14.08 16.91
C PRO A 207 16.62 -15.52 17.26
N ASP A 208 15.32 -15.81 17.19
CA ASP A 208 14.75 -17.16 17.36
C ASP A 208 14.68 -17.90 16.02
N LEU A 209 14.42 -17.15 14.94
CA LEU A 209 14.45 -17.61 13.54
C LEU A 209 15.30 -16.66 12.69
N ILE A 210 15.98 -17.24 11.72
CA ILE A 210 16.69 -16.49 10.67
C ILE A 210 16.04 -16.86 9.33
N VAL A 211 15.53 -15.85 8.62
CA VAL A 211 15.01 -16.02 7.27
C VAL A 211 16.07 -15.51 6.30
N CYS A 212 16.57 -16.39 5.45
CA CYS A 212 17.64 -16.10 4.50
C CYS A 212 17.08 -15.92 3.09
N ARG A 213 16.99 -14.68 2.62
CA ARG A 213 16.70 -14.41 1.22
C ARG A 213 17.89 -14.83 0.35
N THR A 214 17.62 -15.53 -0.74
CA THR A 214 18.64 -16.08 -1.63
C THR A 214 18.11 -16.33 -3.03
N GLU A 215 18.98 -16.18 -4.05
CA GLU A 215 18.68 -16.52 -5.45
C GLU A 215 18.82 -18.01 -5.74
N LYS A 216 19.50 -18.77 -4.90
CA LYS A 216 19.81 -20.19 -5.07
C LYS A 216 19.46 -20.96 -3.81
N GLU A 217 19.11 -22.22 -3.98
CA GLU A 217 18.88 -23.13 -2.85
C GLU A 217 20.11 -23.23 -1.94
N ILE A 218 19.86 -23.27 -0.64
CA ILE A 218 20.91 -23.42 0.38
C ILE A 218 20.98 -24.87 0.85
N SER A 219 22.20 -25.43 0.85
CA SER A 219 22.44 -26.78 1.33
C SER A 219 22.24 -26.90 2.85
N GLN A 220 22.02 -28.13 3.34
CA GLN A 220 21.96 -28.38 4.78
C GLN A 220 23.27 -27.97 5.49
N GLU A 221 24.43 -28.19 4.88
CA GLU A 221 25.72 -27.75 5.42
C GLU A 221 25.78 -26.23 5.61
N MET A 222 25.18 -25.45 4.68
CA MET A 222 25.08 -24.01 4.83
C MET A 222 24.13 -23.61 5.95
N LYS A 223 22.97 -24.30 6.09
CA LYS A 223 22.05 -24.08 7.22
C LYS A 223 22.76 -24.36 8.53
N ASP A 224 23.50 -25.45 8.64
CA ASP A 224 24.27 -25.82 9.82
C ASP A 224 25.36 -24.77 10.16
N LYS A 225 26.07 -24.28 9.15
CA LYS A 225 27.06 -23.22 9.31
C LYS A 225 26.46 -21.91 9.80
N ILE A 226 25.35 -21.47 9.21
CA ILE A 226 24.64 -20.25 9.64
C ILE A 226 24.18 -20.44 11.09
N ALA A 227 23.57 -21.57 11.40
CA ALA A 227 23.07 -21.91 12.71
C ALA A 227 24.16 -21.83 13.78
N LEU A 228 25.32 -22.42 13.50
CA LEU A 228 26.48 -22.41 14.42
C LEU A 228 26.94 -20.99 14.72
N PHE A 229 27.18 -20.17 13.68
CA PHE A 229 27.68 -18.80 13.86
C PHE A 229 26.64 -17.84 14.47
N CYS A 230 25.38 -18.08 14.23
CA CYS A 230 24.27 -17.24 14.68
C CYS A 230 23.62 -17.72 15.98
N SER A 231 24.08 -18.83 16.55
CA SER A 231 23.56 -19.43 17.80
C SER A 231 22.06 -19.72 17.74
N VAL A 232 21.61 -20.31 16.63
CA VAL A 232 20.26 -20.83 16.45
C VAL A 232 20.28 -22.32 16.10
N SER A 233 19.15 -23.00 16.23
CA SER A 233 19.04 -24.37 15.70
C SER A 233 19.08 -24.36 14.16
N PRO A 234 19.72 -25.36 13.50
CA PRO A 234 19.66 -25.48 12.04
C PRO A 234 18.23 -25.49 11.48
N LYS A 235 17.28 -26.04 12.21
CA LYS A 235 15.85 -26.04 11.87
C LYS A 235 15.24 -24.65 11.87
N ASN A 236 15.87 -23.66 12.49
CA ASN A 236 15.41 -22.28 12.59
C ASN A 236 16.08 -21.37 11.54
N VAL A 237 16.81 -21.94 10.60
CA VAL A 237 17.34 -21.25 9.40
C VAL A 237 16.39 -21.57 8.24
N ILE A 238 15.56 -20.60 7.90
CA ILE A 238 14.53 -20.69 6.87
C ILE A 238 15.07 -20.11 5.56
N GLN A 239 14.96 -20.86 4.49
CA GLN A 239 15.25 -20.35 3.15
C GLN A 239 14.06 -19.53 2.64
N ASN A 240 14.33 -18.37 2.08
CA ASN A 240 13.38 -17.57 1.30
C ASN A 240 13.97 -17.36 -0.09
N LEU A 241 13.70 -18.31 -0.97
CA LEU A 241 14.16 -18.28 -2.36
C LEU A 241 13.41 -17.21 -3.14
N ASP A 242 14.10 -16.50 -4.04
CA ASP A 242 13.46 -15.54 -4.92
C ASP A 242 12.36 -16.22 -5.73
N ALA A 243 11.16 -15.70 -5.63
CA ALA A 243 9.94 -16.29 -6.17
C ALA A 243 9.64 -15.76 -7.58
N GLU A 244 9.04 -16.59 -8.43
CA GLU A 244 8.57 -16.17 -9.76
C GLU A 244 7.49 -15.11 -9.68
N THR A 245 6.61 -15.22 -8.69
CA THR A 245 5.56 -14.25 -8.41
C THR A 245 5.52 -13.88 -6.94
N LEU A 246 5.10 -12.66 -6.64
CA LEU A 246 4.98 -12.17 -5.27
C LEU A 246 4.01 -13.03 -4.44
N TYR A 247 2.93 -13.51 -5.07
CA TYR A 247 1.89 -14.30 -4.40
C TYR A 247 2.30 -15.76 -4.15
N SER A 248 3.41 -16.24 -4.72
CA SER A 248 3.95 -17.56 -4.40
C SER A 248 4.82 -17.59 -3.14
N VAL A 249 5.23 -16.41 -2.62
CA VAL A 249 6.09 -16.32 -1.43
C VAL A 249 5.49 -16.98 -0.19
N PRO A 250 4.20 -16.79 0.17
CA PRO A 250 3.61 -17.48 1.32
C PRO A 250 3.71 -19.00 1.19
N MET A 251 3.46 -19.55 0.01
CA MET A 251 3.54 -21.01 -0.24
C MET A 251 4.97 -21.55 -0.09
N THR A 252 5.95 -20.79 -0.56
CA THR A 252 7.37 -21.14 -0.39
C THR A 252 7.77 -21.14 1.09
N LEU A 253 7.35 -20.12 1.85
CA LEU A 253 7.63 -20.03 3.28
C LEU A 253 6.88 -21.09 4.09
N GLU A 254 5.67 -21.51 3.68
CA GLU A 254 4.96 -22.62 4.30
C GLU A 254 5.70 -23.94 4.08
N LYS A 255 6.19 -24.19 2.87
CA LYS A 255 7.04 -25.37 2.55
C LYS A 255 8.28 -25.44 3.45
N GLU A 256 8.92 -24.32 3.74
CA GLU A 256 10.06 -24.20 4.66
C GLU A 256 9.63 -24.31 6.13
N GLY A 257 8.32 -24.34 6.41
CA GLY A 257 7.74 -24.54 7.74
C GLY A 257 7.77 -23.29 8.63
N LEU A 258 7.81 -22.06 8.06
CA LEU A 258 7.93 -20.82 8.83
C LEU A 258 6.81 -20.69 9.87
N ALA A 259 5.53 -20.81 9.46
CA ALA A 259 4.40 -20.67 10.37
C ALA A 259 4.34 -21.81 11.39
N SER A 260 4.66 -23.03 10.99
CA SER A 260 4.72 -24.18 11.91
C SER A 260 5.72 -23.99 13.03
N LYS A 261 6.90 -23.39 12.72
CA LYS A 261 7.92 -23.05 13.74
C LYS A 261 7.48 -21.94 14.68
N VAL A 262 6.72 -20.96 14.17
CA VAL A 262 6.11 -19.93 15.02
C VAL A 262 5.09 -20.55 15.98
N CYS A 263 4.21 -21.43 15.50
CA CYS A 263 3.25 -22.13 16.33
C CYS A 263 3.95 -23.03 17.38
N GLU A 264 4.99 -23.76 16.99
CA GLU A 264 5.80 -24.58 17.89
C GLU A 264 6.45 -23.74 19.00
N PHE A 265 7.07 -22.62 18.63
CA PHE A 265 7.74 -21.72 19.58
C PHE A 265 6.77 -21.18 20.65
N PHE A 266 5.58 -20.74 20.22
CA PHE A 266 4.57 -20.22 21.13
C PHE A 266 3.70 -21.29 21.78
N LYS A 267 3.93 -22.56 21.47
CA LYS A 267 3.15 -23.71 21.96
C LYS A 267 1.65 -23.55 21.64
N MET A 268 1.36 -23.06 20.45
CA MET A 268 0.00 -22.90 19.94
C MET A 268 -0.37 -24.12 19.12
N GLU A 269 -1.57 -24.67 19.37
CA GLU A 269 -2.16 -25.70 18.51
C GLU A 269 -2.73 -25.00 17.27
N CYS A 270 -2.04 -25.17 16.14
CA CYS A 270 -2.45 -24.58 14.88
C CYS A 270 -2.78 -25.70 13.89
N PRO A 271 -3.98 -25.71 13.27
CA PRO A 271 -4.30 -26.63 12.19
C PRO A 271 -3.42 -26.38 10.97
N ALA A 272 -3.49 -27.28 10.00
CA ALA A 272 -2.92 -27.03 8.68
C ALA A 272 -3.58 -25.78 8.06
N PRO A 273 -2.84 -24.95 7.29
CA PRO A 273 -3.42 -23.75 6.71
C PRO A 273 -4.45 -24.08 5.63
N GLU A 274 -5.54 -23.34 5.58
CA GLU A 274 -6.48 -23.35 4.45
C GLU A 274 -5.96 -22.36 3.38
N PHE A 275 -5.50 -22.90 2.25
CA PHE A 275 -4.75 -22.17 1.22
C PHE A 275 -5.34 -22.27 -0.18
N SER A 276 -6.43 -22.97 -0.36
CA SER A 276 -7.02 -23.30 -1.67
C SER A 276 -7.28 -22.07 -2.55
N GLU A 277 -7.78 -20.99 -1.97
CA GLU A 277 -8.03 -19.75 -2.71
C GLU A 277 -6.72 -19.10 -3.17
N TRP A 278 -5.69 -19.10 -2.33
CA TRP A 278 -4.38 -18.54 -2.65
C TRP A 278 -3.63 -19.39 -3.69
N GLU A 279 -3.68 -20.71 -3.57
CA GLU A 279 -3.14 -21.65 -4.56
C GLU A 279 -3.77 -21.43 -5.93
N ARG A 280 -5.10 -21.25 -5.97
CA ARG A 280 -5.82 -20.94 -7.21
C ARG A 280 -5.31 -19.66 -7.88
N ILE A 281 -5.05 -18.59 -7.12
CA ILE A 281 -4.53 -17.32 -7.66
C ILE A 281 -3.15 -17.54 -8.30
N VAL A 282 -2.26 -18.23 -7.61
CA VAL A 282 -0.91 -18.52 -8.11
C VAL A 282 -0.98 -19.41 -9.35
N GLU A 283 -1.91 -20.37 -9.40
CA GLU A 283 -2.12 -21.22 -10.58
C GLU A 283 -2.65 -20.41 -11.76
N ILE A 284 -3.65 -19.55 -11.56
CA ILE A 284 -4.15 -18.64 -12.59
C ILE A 284 -3.00 -17.80 -13.14
N GLU A 285 -2.22 -17.13 -12.27
CA GLU A 285 -1.12 -16.25 -12.67
C GLU A 285 -0.10 -16.97 -13.56
N LYS A 286 0.25 -18.22 -13.25
CA LYS A 286 1.19 -19.03 -14.04
C LYS A 286 0.67 -19.45 -15.41
N ASN A 287 -0.65 -19.53 -15.57
CA ASN A 287 -1.28 -20.04 -16.80
C ASN A 287 -1.88 -18.94 -17.69
N LEU A 288 -1.62 -17.66 -17.40
CA LEU A 288 -2.09 -16.55 -18.23
C LEU A 288 -1.43 -16.58 -19.61
N THR A 289 -2.27 -16.60 -20.66
CA THR A 289 -1.81 -16.64 -22.06
C THR A 289 -2.20 -15.41 -22.87
N LYS A 290 -3.22 -14.68 -22.43
CA LYS A 290 -3.68 -13.44 -23.08
C LYS A 290 -3.16 -12.25 -22.30
N THR A 291 -2.78 -11.19 -23.01
CA THR A 291 -2.28 -9.94 -22.42
C THR A 291 -3.19 -8.78 -22.76
N VAL A 292 -3.50 -7.96 -21.76
CA VAL A 292 -4.19 -6.66 -21.92
C VAL A 292 -3.18 -5.57 -21.59
N LYS A 293 -2.98 -4.65 -22.53
CA LYS A 293 -2.07 -3.52 -22.40
C LYS A 293 -2.82 -2.28 -21.90
N ILE A 294 -2.42 -1.74 -20.76
CA ILE A 294 -2.99 -0.54 -20.15
C ILE A 294 -1.97 0.59 -20.16
N ALA A 295 -2.30 1.70 -20.81
CA ALA A 295 -1.51 2.91 -20.72
C ALA A 295 -1.83 3.65 -19.41
N LEU A 296 -0.87 3.68 -18.49
CA LEU A 296 -0.93 4.44 -17.25
C LEU A 296 -0.28 5.79 -17.48
N VAL A 297 -1.10 6.85 -17.61
CA VAL A 297 -0.62 8.21 -17.90
C VAL A 297 -0.44 8.96 -16.58
N GLY A 298 0.77 8.92 -16.05
CA GLY A 298 1.14 9.44 -14.73
C GLY A 298 2.31 10.40 -14.76
N LYS A 299 2.56 11.08 -13.64
CA LYS A 299 3.71 11.99 -13.49
C LYS A 299 4.89 11.40 -12.71
N TYR A 300 4.72 10.24 -12.06
CA TYR A 300 5.75 9.57 -11.25
C TYR A 300 6.16 8.22 -11.85
N VAL A 301 6.02 8.05 -13.16
CA VAL A 301 6.19 6.76 -13.85
C VAL A 301 7.64 6.24 -13.85
N GLU A 302 8.62 7.10 -13.58
CA GLU A 302 10.02 6.69 -13.42
C GLU A 302 10.23 5.84 -12.16
N LEU A 303 9.44 6.06 -11.10
CA LEU A 303 9.43 5.25 -9.89
C LEU A 303 8.10 4.50 -9.79
N LYS A 304 8.09 3.23 -10.19
CA LYS A 304 6.87 2.40 -10.22
C LYS A 304 6.19 2.27 -8.85
N ASP A 305 6.96 2.30 -7.77
CA ASP A 305 6.44 2.25 -6.40
C ASP A 305 5.55 3.45 -6.03
N ALA A 306 5.61 4.56 -6.79
CA ALA A 306 4.70 5.68 -6.63
C ALA A 306 3.23 5.35 -7.01
N TYR A 307 3.03 4.28 -7.78
CA TYR A 307 1.72 3.77 -8.21
C TYR A 307 1.54 2.29 -7.88
N LEU A 308 2.18 1.81 -6.80
CA LEU A 308 2.21 0.39 -6.45
C LEU A 308 0.79 -0.18 -6.30
N SER A 309 -0.08 0.46 -5.54
CA SER A 309 -1.45 -0.04 -5.35
C SER A 309 -2.28 -0.02 -6.63
N VAL A 310 -2.05 0.93 -7.53
CA VAL A 310 -2.71 0.96 -8.86
C VAL A 310 -2.24 -0.23 -9.70
N ALA A 311 -0.92 -0.47 -9.74
CA ALA A 311 -0.35 -1.60 -10.48
C ALA A 311 -0.84 -2.95 -9.93
N GLU A 312 -0.87 -3.10 -8.60
CA GLU A 312 -1.41 -4.29 -7.94
C GLU A 312 -2.92 -4.46 -8.21
N ALA A 313 -3.72 -3.38 -8.15
CA ALA A 313 -5.14 -3.45 -8.46
C ALA A 313 -5.42 -3.84 -9.92
N LEU A 314 -4.62 -3.36 -10.87
CA LEU A 314 -4.66 -3.80 -12.26
C LEU A 314 -4.31 -5.30 -12.38
N LYS A 315 -3.26 -5.75 -11.67
CA LYS A 315 -2.87 -7.16 -11.63
C LYS A 315 -3.99 -8.04 -11.05
N HIS A 316 -4.61 -7.63 -9.93
CA HIS A 316 -5.76 -8.34 -9.36
C HIS A 316 -6.93 -8.43 -10.35
N ALA A 317 -7.20 -7.35 -11.07
CA ALA A 317 -8.22 -7.33 -12.12
C ALA A 317 -7.87 -8.26 -13.29
N GLY A 318 -6.59 -8.34 -13.64
CA GLY A 318 -6.06 -9.28 -14.61
C GLY A 318 -6.30 -10.73 -14.19
N LEU A 319 -5.99 -11.08 -12.94
CA LEU A 319 -6.25 -12.40 -12.38
C LEU A 319 -7.74 -12.74 -12.41
N ALA A 320 -8.61 -11.81 -12.01
CA ALA A 320 -10.06 -11.99 -12.02
C ALA A 320 -10.65 -12.17 -13.43
N ASN A 321 -9.98 -11.65 -14.46
CA ASN A 321 -10.37 -11.77 -15.87
C ASN A 321 -9.54 -12.81 -16.66
N GLU A 322 -8.62 -13.50 -15.99
CA GLU A 322 -7.70 -14.50 -16.57
C GLU A 322 -6.88 -13.93 -17.74
N VAL A 323 -6.31 -12.74 -17.54
CA VAL A 323 -5.42 -12.06 -18.48
C VAL A 323 -4.20 -11.48 -17.76
N ALA A 324 -3.05 -11.54 -18.40
CA ALA A 324 -1.86 -10.82 -17.96
C ALA A 324 -2.04 -9.32 -18.23
N ILE A 325 -1.57 -8.48 -17.33
CA ILE A 325 -1.58 -7.04 -17.51
C ILE A 325 -0.18 -6.55 -17.87
N GLU A 326 -0.08 -5.87 -19.00
CA GLU A 326 1.10 -5.11 -19.39
C GLU A 326 0.81 -3.62 -19.15
N ILE A 327 1.58 -2.99 -18.26
CA ILE A 327 1.43 -1.56 -17.98
C ILE A 327 2.44 -0.78 -18.83
N ASP A 328 1.92 0.03 -19.74
CA ASP A 328 2.69 1.01 -20.48
C ASP A 328 2.75 2.31 -19.67
N TRP A 329 3.93 2.61 -19.14
CA TRP A 329 4.17 3.74 -18.24
C TRP A 329 4.41 5.01 -19.06
N VAL A 330 3.38 5.85 -19.20
CA VAL A 330 3.43 7.07 -20.03
C VAL A 330 3.64 8.28 -19.15
N GLN A 331 4.75 9.00 -19.39
CA GLN A 331 5.06 10.25 -18.68
C GLN A 331 4.11 11.37 -19.15
N SER A 332 3.20 11.81 -18.28
CA SER A 332 2.17 12.77 -18.64
C SER A 332 2.71 14.14 -19.11
N GLU A 333 3.91 14.53 -18.68
CA GLU A 333 4.54 15.79 -19.09
C GLU A 333 4.96 15.80 -20.58
N THR A 334 5.14 14.63 -21.18
CA THR A 334 5.55 14.49 -22.58
C THR A 334 4.37 14.34 -23.56
N VAL A 335 3.16 14.14 -23.02
CA VAL A 335 1.95 13.95 -23.84
C VAL A 335 1.44 15.29 -24.35
N THR A 336 1.23 15.38 -25.66
CA THR A 336 0.66 16.55 -26.36
C THR A 336 -0.43 16.10 -27.32
N SER A 337 -1.24 17.05 -27.83
CA SER A 337 -2.24 16.76 -28.87
C SER A 337 -1.66 16.17 -30.14
N GLU A 338 -0.37 16.43 -30.43
CA GLU A 338 0.32 15.95 -31.63
C GLU A 338 0.83 14.52 -31.54
N ASN A 339 1.23 14.08 -30.32
CA ASN A 339 1.87 12.78 -30.09
C ASN A 339 1.05 11.77 -29.30
N VAL A 340 -0.08 12.16 -28.72
CA VAL A 340 -0.92 11.30 -27.87
C VAL A 340 -1.34 10.01 -28.59
N ALA A 341 -1.66 10.10 -29.88
CA ALA A 341 -2.05 8.95 -30.70
C ALA A 341 -0.91 7.94 -30.88
N GLU A 342 0.33 8.40 -30.96
CA GLU A 342 1.51 7.54 -31.04
C GLU A 342 1.84 6.92 -29.69
N LEU A 343 1.84 7.73 -28.62
CA LEU A 343 2.16 7.28 -27.26
C LEU A 343 1.15 6.27 -26.72
N LEU A 344 -0.13 6.39 -27.07
CA LEU A 344 -1.18 5.48 -26.61
C LEU A 344 -1.51 4.37 -27.64
N LYS A 345 -0.70 4.24 -28.69
CA LYS A 345 -0.93 3.24 -29.72
C LYS A 345 -0.89 1.82 -29.17
N GLY A 346 -1.96 1.06 -29.46
CA GLY A 346 -2.08 -0.34 -29.04
C GLY A 346 -2.44 -0.53 -27.58
N ALA A 347 -2.74 0.53 -26.84
CA ALA A 347 -3.33 0.41 -25.51
C ALA A 347 -4.79 -0.05 -25.64
N HIS A 348 -5.16 -1.07 -24.86
CA HIS A 348 -6.52 -1.58 -24.77
C HIS A 348 -7.37 -0.78 -23.75
N GLY A 349 -6.72 -0.04 -22.87
CA GLY A 349 -7.33 0.86 -21.91
C GLY A 349 -6.36 1.95 -21.48
N VAL A 350 -6.90 3.09 -21.06
CA VAL A 350 -6.15 4.24 -20.53
C VAL A 350 -6.53 4.46 -19.07
N LEU A 351 -5.54 4.53 -18.18
CA LEU A 351 -5.73 4.84 -16.78
C LEU A 351 -4.98 6.12 -16.44
N VAL A 352 -5.67 7.08 -15.82
CA VAL A 352 -5.07 8.31 -15.28
C VAL A 352 -5.17 8.26 -13.76
N PRO A 353 -4.04 8.03 -13.06
CA PRO A 353 -4.01 7.88 -11.61
C PRO A 353 -4.06 9.23 -10.88
N GLY A 354 -4.23 9.16 -9.56
CA GLY A 354 -4.09 10.28 -8.64
C GLY A 354 -2.73 10.97 -8.69
N GLY A 355 -2.63 12.11 -8.01
CA GLY A 355 -1.41 12.89 -7.89
C GLY A 355 -1.69 14.33 -7.47
N PHE A 356 -0.65 15.05 -7.06
CA PHE A 356 -0.74 16.43 -6.61
C PHE A 356 0.10 17.37 -7.48
N GLY A 357 -0.30 18.65 -7.55
CA GLY A 357 0.43 19.72 -8.25
C GLY A 357 0.26 19.70 -9.77
N PHE A 358 0.70 20.76 -10.41
CA PHE A 358 0.35 21.14 -11.79
C PHE A 358 1.11 20.41 -12.90
N ARG A 359 2.21 19.69 -12.60
CA ARG A 359 3.00 18.99 -13.61
C ARG A 359 2.19 17.94 -14.38
N GLY A 360 2.31 17.93 -15.70
CA GLY A 360 1.72 16.92 -16.59
C GLY A 360 0.18 16.93 -16.66
N VAL A 361 -0.47 18.00 -16.20
CA VAL A 361 -1.93 18.15 -16.21
C VAL A 361 -2.49 18.16 -17.62
N GLU A 362 -1.94 18.98 -18.50
CA GLU A 362 -2.42 19.11 -19.88
C GLU A 362 -2.27 17.79 -20.65
N GLY A 363 -1.14 17.08 -20.46
CA GLY A 363 -0.97 15.76 -21.09
C GLY A 363 -1.95 14.70 -20.59
N LYS A 364 -2.36 14.77 -19.31
CA LYS A 364 -3.44 13.91 -18.80
C LYS A 364 -4.78 14.25 -19.43
N ILE A 365 -5.10 15.53 -19.59
CA ILE A 365 -6.32 15.99 -20.26
C ILE A 365 -6.34 15.52 -21.73
N GLU A 366 -5.23 15.63 -22.46
CA GLU A 366 -5.11 15.12 -23.83
C GLU A 366 -5.29 13.60 -23.91
N ALA A 367 -4.76 12.84 -22.93
CA ALA A 367 -4.95 11.40 -22.87
C ALA A 367 -6.42 11.02 -22.62
N VAL A 368 -7.12 11.77 -21.72
CA VAL A 368 -8.57 11.60 -21.49
C VAL A 368 -9.37 11.85 -22.75
N LYS A 369 -9.07 12.97 -23.43
CA LYS A 369 -9.71 13.34 -24.71
C LYS A 369 -9.52 12.26 -25.76
N TYR A 370 -8.28 11.79 -25.93
CA TYR A 370 -7.97 10.72 -26.89
C TYR A 370 -8.75 9.44 -26.58
N ALA A 371 -8.81 9.02 -25.32
CA ALA A 371 -9.55 7.83 -24.90
C ALA A 371 -11.06 7.99 -25.17
N ARG A 372 -11.64 9.15 -24.83
CA ARG A 372 -13.07 9.45 -25.05
C ARG A 372 -13.42 9.44 -26.55
N GLU A 373 -12.65 10.15 -27.38
CA GLU A 373 -12.93 10.30 -28.82
C GLU A 373 -12.75 8.98 -29.58
N ASN A 374 -11.77 8.16 -29.19
CA ASN A 374 -11.46 6.89 -29.85
C ASN A 374 -12.16 5.67 -29.21
N LYS A 375 -13.05 5.88 -28.23
CA LYS A 375 -13.81 4.83 -27.55
C LYS A 375 -12.89 3.78 -26.89
N ILE A 376 -11.71 4.20 -26.41
CA ILE A 376 -10.80 3.34 -25.66
C ILE A 376 -11.23 3.35 -24.19
N PRO A 377 -11.45 2.20 -23.55
CA PRO A 377 -11.78 2.12 -22.14
C PRO A 377 -10.91 3.04 -21.28
N PHE A 378 -11.56 3.91 -20.48
CA PHE A 378 -10.90 4.92 -19.66
C PHE A 378 -11.26 4.75 -18.19
N PHE A 379 -10.26 4.85 -17.32
CA PHE A 379 -10.44 4.88 -15.88
C PHE A 379 -9.65 6.04 -15.25
N GLY A 380 -10.34 6.97 -14.60
CA GLY A 380 -9.73 8.11 -13.90
C GLY A 380 -9.84 7.95 -12.38
N ILE A 381 -8.73 8.16 -11.64
CA ILE A 381 -8.68 8.04 -10.19
C ILE A 381 -8.26 9.38 -9.59
N CYS A 382 -9.04 9.92 -8.66
CA CYS A 382 -8.78 11.16 -7.92
C CYS A 382 -8.48 12.32 -8.89
N LEU A 383 -7.23 12.74 -9.03
CA LEU A 383 -6.83 13.72 -10.05
C LEU A 383 -7.26 13.30 -11.46
N GLY A 384 -7.30 12.01 -11.76
CA GLY A 384 -7.78 11.49 -13.05
C GLY A 384 -9.25 11.80 -13.31
N MET A 385 -10.11 11.77 -12.30
CA MET A 385 -11.49 12.25 -12.42
C MET A 385 -11.53 13.75 -12.66
N GLN A 386 -10.74 14.52 -11.93
CA GLN A 386 -10.67 15.98 -12.13
C GLN A 386 -10.24 16.33 -13.55
N MET A 387 -9.28 15.61 -14.13
CA MET A 387 -8.88 15.78 -15.54
C MET A 387 -10.01 15.42 -16.50
N ALA A 388 -10.81 14.38 -16.20
CA ALA A 388 -11.97 14.02 -17.03
C ALA A 388 -13.05 15.10 -17.01
N VAL A 389 -13.30 15.71 -15.85
CA VAL A 389 -14.25 16.83 -15.69
C VAL A 389 -13.75 18.08 -16.44
N ILE A 390 -12.48 18.41 -16.34
CA ILE A 390 -11.88 19.54 -17.08
C ILE A 390 -11.92 19.30 -18.59
N GLU A 391 -11.59 18.10 -19.04
CA GLU A 391 -11.66 17.71 -20.47
C GLU A 391 -13.08 17.88 -21.01
N PHE A 392 -14.07 17.37 -20.26
CA PHE A 392 -15.48 17.47 -20.64
C PHE A 392 -15.93 18.94 -20.72
N ALA A 393 -15.57 19.76 -19.73
CA ALA A 393 -15.87 21.18 -19.75
C ALA A 393 -15.25 21.92 -20.94
N ARG A 394 -13.99 21.62 -21.27
CA ARG A 394 -13.29 22.28 -22.38
C ARG A 394 -13.82 21.88 -23.75
N ASN A 395 -14.05 20.58 -23.98
CA ASN A 395 -14.28 20.05 -25.32
C ASN A 395 -15.77 19.75 -25.60
N ILE A 396 -16.62 19.59 -24.60
CA ILE A 396 -18.05 19.33 -24.77
C ILE A 396 -18.89 20.57 -24.44
N LEU A 397 -18.57 21.28 -23.32
CA LEU A 397 -19.27 22.52 -22.96
C LEU A 397 -18.70 23.75 -23.68
N GLY A 398 -17.46 23.69 -24.15
CA GLY A 398 -16.78 24.79 -24.85
C GLY A 398 -16.08 25.79 -23.94
N TYR A 399 -15.95 25.52 -22.65
CA TYR A 399 -15.23 26.37 -21.68
C TYR A 399 -13.73 26.18 -21.77
N LYS A 400 -13.09 26.79 -22.77
CA LYS A 400 -11.65 26.61 -23.08
C LYS A 400 -10.71 26.87 -21.91
N GLU A 401 -11.09 27.74 -20.99
CA GLU A 401 -10.32 28.13 -19.80
C GLU A 401 -10.71 27.32 -18.54
N ALA A 402 -11.58 26.29 -18.68
CA ALA A 402 -11.94 25.43 -17.56
C ALA A 402 -10.71 24.76 -16.94
N HIS A 403 -10.62 24.84 -15.63
CA HIS A 403 -9.48 24.29 -14.87
C HIS A 403 -9.86 23.92 -13.43
N SER A 404 -8.91 23.37 -12.70
CA SER A 404 -8.99 23.25 -11.23
C SER A 404 -8.41 24.50 -10.57
N ALA A 405 -9.08 25.03 -9.55
CA ALA A 405 -8.58 26.13 -8.72
C ALA A 405 -7.30 25.76 -7.96
N GLU A 406 -7.08 24.46 -7.68
CA GLU A 406 -5.80 23.97 -7.13
C GLU A 406 -4.62 24.21 -8.05
N LEU A 407 -4.83 23.97 -9.35
CA LEU A 407 -3.76 23.90 -10.35
C LEU A 407 -3.58 25.23 -11.07
N ASN A 408 -4.63 26.04 -11.15
CA ASN A 408 -4.65 27.39 -11.67
C ASN A 408 -5.64 28.24 -10.87
N GLY A 409 -5.15 28.87 -9.80
CA GLY A 409 -5.97 29.70 -8.91
C GLY A 409 -6.56 30.97 -9.55
N LEU A 410 -6.21 31.27 -10.82
CA LEU A 410 -6.72 32.43 -11.58
C LEU A 410 -7.71 32.02 -12.68
N THR A 411 -8.08 30.74 -12.75
CA THR A 411 -9.05 30.30 -13.80
C THR A 411 -10.40 30.99 -13.62
N PRO A 412 -10.98 31.55 -14.71
CA PRO A 412 -12.33 32.11 -14.63
C PRO A 412 -13.42 31.05 -14.61
N VAL A 413 -13.07 29.79 -14.87
CA VAL A 413 -14.01 28.65 -14.93
C VAL A 413 -13.48 27.49 -14.06
N PRO A 414 -13.57 27.62 -12.71
CA PRO A 414 -13.08 26.59 -11.80
C PRO A 414 -14.10 25.43 -11.70
N VAL A 415 -14.01 24.47 -12.60
CA VAL A 415 -14.88 23.27 -12.60
C VAL A 415 -14.51 22.28 -11.49
N ILE A 416 -13.32 22.42 -10.92
CA ILE A 416 -12.83 21.77 -9.71
C ILE A 416 -12.42 22.87 -8.73
N ASP A 417 -12.97 22.88 -7.52
CA ASP A 417 -12.76 23.94 -6.55
C ASP A 417 -12.78 23.44 -5.10
N LEU A 418 -12.42 24.30 -4.15
CA LEU A 418 -12.58 24.05 -2.73
C LEU A 418 -14.07 24.11 -2.34
N MET A 419 -14.47 23.28 -1.41
CA MET A 419 -15.76 23.44 -0.77
C MET A 419 -15.78 24.69 0.11
N PRO A 420 -16.96 25.38 0.23
CA PRO A 420 -17.08 26.58 1.06
C PRO A 420 -16.59 26.39 2.49
N GLU A 421 -16.81 25.20 3.08
CA GLU A 421 -16.40 24.88 4.45
C GLU A 421 -14.89 24.68 4.63
N GLN A 422 -14.14 24.61 3.53
CA GLN A 422 -12.66 24.39 3.53
C GLN A 422 -11.87 25.69 3.31
N GLN A 423 -12.53 26.82 3.08
CA GLN A 423 -11.87 28.09 2.73
C GLN A 423 -11.21 28.81 3.91
N ASP A 424 -11.59 28.50 5.16
CA ASP A 424 -11.14 29.21 6.36
C ASP A 424 -10.10 28.47 7.22
N VAL A 425 -9.39 27.46 6.69
CA VAL A 425 -8.46 26.64 7.47
C VAL A 425 -7.01 27.00 7.17
N GLU A 426 -6.30 27.53 8.19
CA GLU A 426 -4.88 27.92 8.11
C GLU A 426 -3.90 26.74 8.02
N ASP A 427 -4.25 25.56 8.53
CA ASP A 427 -3.40 24.36 8.55
C ASP A 427 -3.64 23.45 7.33
N MET A 428 -2.68 23.40 6.41
CA MET A 428 -2.75 22.55 5.20
C MET A 428 -2.96 21.05 5.49
N GLY A 429 -2.52 20.54 6.62
CA GLY A 429 -2.60 19.13 7.00
C GLY A 429 -3.95 18.66 7.54
N GLY A 430 -4.93 19.55 7.78
CA GLY A 430 -6.22 19.22 8.42
C GLY A 430 -7.44 19.32 7.51
N THR A 431 -7.28 19.68 6.23
CA THR A 431 -8.38 20.03 5.33
C THR A 431 -8.69 19.02 4.24
N MET A 432 -7.88 17.95 4.11
CA MET A 432 -8.13 16.89 3.16
C MET A 432 -9.25 15.96 3.64
N ARG A 433 -10.04 15.46 2.70
CA ARG A 433 -10.84 14.26 2.93
C ARG A 433 -9.89 13.07 2.92
N LEU A 434 -9.72 12.45 4.08
CA LEU A 434 -8.82 11.32 4.31
C LEU A 434 -9.57 10.14 4.89
N GLY A 435 -9.37 8.94 4.32
CA GLY A 435 -9.96 7.70 4.80
C GLY A 435 -11.29 7.37 4.17
N LEU A 436 -12.07 6.57 4.88
CA LEU A 436 -13.26 5.91 4.37
C LEU A 436 -14.49 6.85 4.42
N TYR A 437 -15.13 7.07 3.26
CA TYR A 437 -16.35 7.84 3.15
C TYR A 437 -17.43 7.08 2.36
N PRO A 438 -18.71 7.29 2.70
CA PRO A 438 -19.83 6.69 1.98
C PRO A 438 -20.06 7.37 0.63
N CYS A 439 -20.40 6.57 -0.39
CA CYS A 439 -20.85 7.01 -1.70
C CYS A 439 -22.11 6.26 -2.09
N LYS A 440 -23.18 7.00 -2.44
CA LYS A 440 -24.45 6.46 -2.93
C LYS A 440 -24.37 6.35 -4.45
N ILE A 441 -24.60 5.14 -4.97
CA ILE A 441 -24.51 4.86 -6.40
C ILE A 441 -25.89 4.91 -7.03
N LYS A 442 -25.99 5.57 -8.19
CA LYS A 442 -27.20 5.65 -8.98
C LYS A 442 -27.46 4.32 -9.71
N PRO A 443 -28.68 3.74 -9.60
CA PRO A 443 -29.06 2.55 -10.37
C PRO A 443 -28.86 2.71 -11.89
N ASP A 444 -28.73 1.59 -12.60
CA ASP A 444 -28.59 1.50 -14.05
C ASP A 444 -27.32 2.15 -14.65
N THR A 445 -26.34 2.50 -13.83
CA THR A 445 -25.05 3.06 -14.24
C THR A 445 -23.95 1.99 -14.37
N LEU A 446 -22.79 2.34 -14.98
CA LEU A 446 -21.64 1.45 -15.04
C LEU A 446 -21.10 1.15 -13.63
N ALA A 447 -21.04 2.16 -12.77
CA ALA A 447 -20.66 2.00 -11.38
C ALA A 447 -21.58 1.02 -10.65
N PHE A 448 -22.91 1.16 -10.80
CA PHE A 448 -23.85 0.24 -10.18
C PHE A 448 -23.69 -1.21 -10.69
N LYS A 449 -23.50 -1.39 -11.99
CA LYS A 449 -23.25 -2.72 -12.58
C LYS A 449 -21.98 -3.38 -12.03
N ALA A 450 -20.93 -2.58 -11.75
CA ALA A 450 -19.69 -3.08 -11.23
C ALA A 450 -19.78 -3.49 -9.74
N TYR A 451 -20.35 -2.62 -8.89
CA TYR A 451 -20.47 -2.85 -7.44
C TYR A 451 -21.66 -3.75 -7.06
N ASN A 452 -22.78 -3.61 -7.78
CA ASN A 452 -24.06 -4.23 -7.44
C ASN A 452 -24.57 -3.87 -6.03
N GLU A 453 -24.27 -2.65 -5.59
CA GLU A 453 -24.62 -2.07 -4.28
C GLU A 453 -25.02 -0.61 -4.47
N GLU A 454 -26.01 -0.12 -3.69
CA GLU A 454 -26.47 1.28 -3.72
C GLU A 454 -25.64 2.19 -2.84
N LEU A 455 -25.01 1.65 -1.80
CA LEU A 455 -24.17 2.40 -0.86
C LEU A 455 -22.84 1.68 -0.69
N ILE A 456 -21.76 2.36 -1.06
CA ILE A 456 -20.39 1.87 -0.92
C ILE A 456 -19.58 2.78 0.01
N TYR A 457 -18.44 2.28 0.43
CA TYR A 457 -17.50 3.03 1.26
C TYR A 457 -16.13 2.95 0.63
N GLU A 458 -15.53 4.11 0.29
CA GLU A 458 -14.25 4.18 -0.40
C GLU A 458 -13.29 5.14 0.28
N ARG A 459 -11.97 4.92 0.09
CA ARG A 459 -10.92 5.74 0.72
C ARG A 459 -10.60 6.96 -0.13
N HIS A 460 -10.54 8.12 0.51
CA HIS A 460 -10.24 9.41 -0.10
C HIS A 460 -8.89 9.96 0.35
N ARG A 461 -8.28 10.76 -0.52
CA ARG A 461 -7.08 11.55 -0.24
C ARG A 461 -7.03 12.76 -1.16
N HIS A 462 -7.87 13.75 -0.91
CA HIS A 462 -7.95 14.98 -1.73
C HIS A 462 -8.58 16.12 -0.95
N ARG A 463 -8.43 17.34 -1.47
CA ARG A 463 -9.01 18.56 -0.90
C ARG A 463 -10.03 19.19 -1.83
N TYR A 464 -9.76 19.15 -3.15
CA TYR A 464 -10.58 19.81 -4.16
C TYR A 464 -11.63 18.84 -4.70
N GLU A 465 -12.80 19.40 -5.02
CA GLU A 465 -14.01 18.66 -5.37
C GLU A 465 -14.59 19.17 -6.69
N PHE A 466 -15.49 18.41 -7.29
CA PHE A 466 -16.30 18.84 -8.41
C PHE A 466 -17.13 20.09 -8.03
N ASN A 467 -17.06 21.17 -8.83
CA ASN A 467 -17.81 22.39 -8.57
C ASN A 467 -19.26 22.29 -9.04
N ASN A 468 -20.18 22.27 -8.09
CA ASN A 468 -21.62 22.11 -8.34
C ASN A 468 -22.24 23.23 -9.19
N THR A 469 -21.57 24.38 -9.36
CA THR A 469 -22.04 25.47 -10.27
C THR A 469 -22.20 24.97 -11.71
N TYR A 470 -21.41 24.00 -12.13
CA TYR A 470 -21.43 23.46 -13.51
C TYR A 470 -22.21 22.15 -13.61
N ARG A 471 -22.84 21.68 -12.52
CA ARG A 471 -23.46 20.35 -12.42
C ARG A 471 -24.60 20.15 -13.41
N GLU A 472 -25.54 21.09 -13.48
CA GLU A 472 -26.72 20.98 -14.34
C GLU A 472 -26.32 20.93 -15.82
N GLU A 473 -25.44 21.83 -16.25
CA GLU A 473 -24.99 21.90 -17.63
C GLU A 473 -24.21 20.64 -18.07
N MET A 474 -23.37 20.08 -17.18
CA MET A 474 -22.66 18.82 -17.47
C MET A 474 -23.64 17.65 -17.61
N LEU A 475 -24.67 17.58 -16.78
CA LEU A 475 -25.72 16.56 -16.88
C LEU A 475 -26.50 16.69 -18.19
N GLU A 476 -26.90 17.90 -18.59
CA GLU A 476 -27.61 18.17 -19.86
C GLU A 476 -26.80 17.77 -21.09
N ARG A 477 -25.47 17.82 -21.00
CA ARG A 477 -24.55 17.42 -22.07
C ARG A 477 -24.12 15.98 -22.03
N GLY A 478 -24.71 15.17 -21.10
CA GLY A 478 -24.58 13.72 -21.10
C GLY A 478 -23.51 13.16 -20.15
N LEU A 479 -22.86 13.98 -19.30
CA LEU A 479 -22.06 13.44 -18.21
C LEU A 479 -23.02 12.88 -17.14
N ILE A 480 -22.83 11.64 -16.74
CA ILE A 480 -23.62 11.04 -15.64
C ILE A 480 -22.83 11.16 -14.35
N LEU A 481 -23.47 11.71 -13.31
CA LEU A 481 -22.97 11.70 -11.94
C LEU A 481 -23.54 10.47 -11.28
N SER A 482 -22.80 9.35 -11.36
CA SER A 482 -23.26 8.03 -10.95
C SER A 482 -22.99 7.71 -9.49
N GLY A 483 -22.09 8.45 -8.84
CA GLY A 483 -21.82 8.35 -7.41
C GLY A 483 -21.86 9.71 -6.74
N LEU A 484 -22.57 9.82 -5.62
CA LEU A 484 -22.71 11.03 -4.83
C LEU A 484 -22.49 10.74 -3.35
N SER A 485 -22.08 11.76 -2.58
CA SER A 485 -22.17 11.68 -1.12
C SER A 485 -23.64 11.46 -0.69
N PRO A 486 -23.92 10.88 0.49
CA PRO A 486 -25.29 10.60 0.94
C PRO A 486 -26.21 11.83 0.98
N ASP A 487 -25.67 13.02 1.20
CA ASP A 487 -26.35 14.31 1.16
C ASP A 487 -26.42 14.92 -0.25
N GLU A 488 -25.93 14.20 -1.25
CA GLU A 488 -25.90 14.54 -2.68
C GLU A 488 -25.12 15.80 -3.06
N ARG A 489 -24.33 16.35 -2.12
CA ARG A 489 -23.53 17.57 -2.35
C ARG A 489 -22.24 17.31 -3.10
N LEU A 490 -21.58 16.16 -2.87
CA LEU A 490 -20.29 15.82 -3.46
C LEU A 490 -20.47 14.83 -4.59
N VAL A 491 -19.75 15.06 -5.68
CA VAL A 491 -19.70 14.16 -6.83
C VAL A 491 -18.49 13.24 -6.68
N GLU A 492 -18.78 11.95 -6.52
CA GLU A 492 -17.77 10.92 -6.25
C GLU A 492 -17.41 10.10 -7.48
N ILE A 493 -18.37 9.94 -8.43
CA ILE A 493 -18.19 9.15 -9.65
C ILE A 493 -18.84 9.86 -10.82
N VAL A 494 -18.10 9.98 -11.93
CA VAL A 494 -18.62 10.45 -13.22
C VAL A 494 -18.41 9.39 -14.28
N GLU A 495 -19.36 9.30 -15.25
CA GLU A 495 -19.28 8.34 -16.34
C GLU A 495 -19.96 8.84 -17.63
N LEU A 496 -19.61 8.25 -18.77
CA LEU A 496 -20.24 8.48 -20.07
C LEU A 496 -20.97 7.20 -20.52
N PRO A 497 -22.30 7.24 -20.69
CA PRO A 497 -23.10 6.05 -20.97
C PRO A 497 -22.85 5.47 -22.38
N ASP A 498 -22.53 6.32 -23.36
CA ASP A 498 -22.32 5.93 -24.76
C ASP A 498 -20.86 5.52 -25.05
N HIS A 499 -20.11 5.17 -24.00
CA HIS A 499 -18.73 4.72 -24.11
C HIS A 499 -18.61 3.27 -23.61
N PRO A 500 -17.76 2.42 -24.22
CA PRO A 500 -17.58 1.03 -23.74
C PRO A 500 -17.27 0.93 -22.25
N TRP A 501 -16.40 1.82 -21.77
CA TRP A 501 -16.11 2.06 -20.35
C TRP A 501 -15.44 3.44 -20.23
N PHE A 502 -16.16 4.42 -19.74
CA PHE A 502 -15.59 5.72 -19.36
C PHE A 502 -16.13 6.05 -17.97
N LEU A 503 -15.31 5.82 -16.98
CA LEU A 503 -15.66 6.01 -15.58
C LEU A 503 -14.48 6.65 -14.84
N ALA A 504 -14.77 7.62 -13.99
CA ALA A 504 -13.76 8.22 -13.15
C ALA A 504 -14.31 8.48 -11.73
N VAL A 505 -13.43 8.35 -10.73
CA VAL A 505 -13.78 8.40 -9.32
C VAL A 505 -12.89 9.38 -8.56
N GLN A 506 -13.45 10.07 -7.56
CA GLN A 506 -12.72 11.01 -6.71
C GLN A 506 -11.93 10.28 -5.62
N PHE A 507 -12.36 9.12 -5.21
CA PHE A 507 -11.72 8.25 -4.23
C PHE A 507 -10.62 7.38 -4.85
N HIS A 508 -9.95 6.57 -4.01
CA HIS A 508 -8.82 5.70 -4.36
C HIS A 508 -9.19 4.21 -4.23
N PRO A 509 -9.83 3.60 -5.24
CA PRO A 509 -10.28 2.21 -5.19
C PRO A 509 -9.12 1.20 -5.15
N GLU A 510 -7.93 1.61 -5.60
CA GLU A 510 -6.72 0.79 -5.58
C GLU A 510 -6.34 0.31 -4.18
N PHE A 511 -6.61 1.11 -3.15
CA PHE A 511 -6.26 0.76 -1.76
C PHE A 511 -7.10 -0.41 -1.21
N LYS A 512 -8.26 -0.68 -1.78
CA LYS A 512 -9.16 -1.74 -1.32
C LYS A 512 -9.08 -3.03 -2.15
N SER A 513 -8.32 -3.04 -3.23
CA SER A 513 -8.14 -4.23 -4.07
C SER A 513 -7.31 -5.30 -3.36
N ARG A 514 -7.72 -6.55 -3.49
CA ARG A 514 -7.05 -7.72 -2.94
C ARG A 514 -6.81 -8.77 -4.03
N PRO A 515 -5.77 -9.61 -3.94
CA PRO A 515 -5.53 -10.66 -4.94
C PRO A 515 -6.70 -11.65 -5.04
N THR A 516 -7.33 -11.98 -3.91
CA THR A 516 -8.50 -12.89 -3.84
C THR A 516 -9.81 -12.19 -4.19
N ARG A 517 -9.86 -10.87 -4.07
CA ARG A 517 -11.05 -10.05 -4.27
C ARG A 517 -10.69 -8.74 -4.96
N SER A 518 -10.53 -8.82 -6.29
CA SER A 518 -10.26 -7.64 -7.12
C SER A 518 -11.33 -6.57 -6.92
N HIS A 519 -10.91 -5.31 -6.83
CA HIS A 519 -11.84 -4.20 -6.73
C HIS A 519 -12.77 -4.14 -7.95
N PRO A 520 -14.09 -4.00 -7.79
CA PRO A 520 -15.05 -4.15 -8.89
C PRO A 520 -14.81 -3.20 -10.07
N LEU A 521 -14.42 -1.94 -9.81
CA LEU A 521 -14.15 -0.98 -10.88
C LEU A 521 -12.92 -1.36 -11.72
N PHE A 522 -11.86 -1.86 -11.10
CA PHE A 522 -10.69 -2.36 -11.82
C PHE A 522 -11.02 -3.63 -12.59
N ARG A 523 -11.77 -4.57 -11.99
CA ARG A 523 -12.21 -5.79 -12.64
C ARG A 523 -12.98 -5.49 -13.94
N ASP A 524 -13.97 -4.60 -13.87
CA ASP A 524 -14.85 -4.33 -15.01
C ASP A 524 -14.17 -3.39 -16.04
N PHE A 525 -13.24 -2.52 -15.62
CA PHE A 525 -12.36 -1.79 -16.53
C PHE A 525 -11.51 -2.75 -17.38
N ILE A 526 -10.85 -3.73 -16.76
CA ILE A 526 -10.06 -4.73 -17.49
C ILE A 526 -10.96 -5.63 -18.34
N LYS A 527 -12.16 -5.96 -17.88
CA LYS A 527 -13.15 -6.69 -18.69
C LYS A 527 -13.51 -5.93 -19.97
N ALA A 528 -13.72 -4.63 -19.89
CA ALA A 528 -14.00 -3.78 -21.05
C ALA A 528 -12.76 -3.63 -21.96
N ALA A 529 -11.57 -3.54 -21.39
CA ALA A 529 -10.32 -3.45 -22.15
C ALA A 529 -9.91 -4.77 -22.84
N LYS A 530 -10.43 -5.91 -22.36
CA LYS A 530 -10.20 -7.25 -22.94
C LYS A 530 -11.08 -7.51 -24.17
N ALA A 531 -12.25 -6.84 -24.28
CA ALA A 531 -13.24 -7.04 -25.33
C ALA A 531 -12.76 -6.46 -26.65
#